data_4facd313dbaff20cf4d4e605e733fcf3
#
_entry.id   4facd313dbaff20cf4d4e605e733fcf3
#
_cell.length_a   1.000
_cell.length_b   1.000
_cell.length_c   1.000
_cell.angle_alpha   90.00
_cell.angle_beta   90.00
_cell.angle_gamma   90.00
#
_symmetry.space_group_name_H-M   'P 1'
#
loop_
_entity.id
_entity.type
_entity.pdbx_description
1 polymer ?
#
loop_
_entity_poly.entity_id
_entity_poly.type
_entity_poly.pdbx_seq_one_letter_code
_entity_poly.pdbx_strand_id
1 'polypeptide(L)'
;MIESRKINFELYLSFFVVFFLTLVYIVYALVAMPAGGHPFGHALGILGALLMLSTEIIYSARKRWHFFNVGQPRQWLSFHIFTGIVGPALVLMHTGLVFRGLAGVTMLLTLLVVASGFLGRYIYTAVPRTVAGIEVDRRALEARAAEQREELNTWSIGKSNRVQELVRREMALTTEEADLSPLDVLTRRFGEWRERRRLHSSIRQLERTEQAKMAELDQLLRRQRRLARQISSLQAVRQMMGWWHTLHVPLGLTLFSAMFIHIVASIYYSGI
;
A
#
# COMPACT_ATOMS: atom_id res chain seq x y z
N MET A 1 -13.16 1.02 15.79
CA MET A 1 -12.53 -0.27 15.42
C MET A 1 -12.19 -0.22 13.94
N ILE A 2 -10.91 -0.20 13.58
CA ILE A 2 -10.44 -0.07 12.20
C ILE A 2 -10.40 -1.48 11.62
N GLU A 3 -11.29 -1.78 10.68
CA GLU A 3 -11.41 -3.11 10.07
C GLU A 3 -10.32 -3.31 9.01
N SER A 4 -9.20 -3.93 9.39
CA SER A 4 -8.08 -4.25 8.48
C SER A 4 -8.28 -5.55 7.69
N ARG A 5 -9.40 -6.27 7.87
CA ARG A 5 -9.54 -7.68 7.45
C ARG A 5 -10.01 -7.92 6.01
N LYS A 6 -10.52 -6.90 5.29
CA LYS A 6 -11.08 -7.08 3.93
C LYS A 6 -10.16 -6.67 2.77
N ILE A 7 -8.92 -6.23 3.04
CA ILE A 7 -8.06 -5.59 2.03
C ILE A 7 -7.23 -6.60 1.21
N ASN A 8 -7.23 -7.86 1.56
CA ASN A 8 -6.29 -8.85 0.98
C ASN A 8 -6.94 -9.91 0.09
N PHE A 9 -8.27 -9.90 -0.11
CA PHE A 9 -8.96 -10.95 -0.88
C PHE A 9 -8.43 -11.02 -2.33
N GLU A 10 -8.23 -9.89 -2.98
CA GLU A 10 -7.73 -9.81 -4.35
C GLU A 10 -6.31 -10.36 -4.49
N LEU A 11 -5.44 -10.22 -3.48
CA LEU A 11 -4.12 -10.83 -3.47
C LEU A 11 -4.18 -12.34 -3.36
N TYR A 12 -4.97 -12.85 -2.41
CA TYR A 12 -5.14 -14.30 -2.25
C TYR A 12 -5.71 -14.93 -3.51
N LEU A 13 -6.71 -14.29 -4.12
CA LEU A 13 -7.29 -14.74 -5.37
C LEU A 13 -6.25 -14.73 -6.51
N SER A 14 -5.47 -13.65 -6.64
CA SER A 14 -4.43 -13.55 -7.67
C SER A 14 -3.37 -14.63 -7.51
N PHE A 15 -2.86 -14.83 -6.30
CA PHE A 15 -1.86 -15.87 -6.03
C PHE A 15 -2.43 -17.28 -6.21
N PHE A 16 -3.68 -17.52 -5.84
CA PHE A 16 -4.34 -18.79 -6.08
C PHE A 16 -4.47 -19.08 -7.59
N VAL A 17 -4.91 -18.09 -8.38
CA VAL A 17 -5.02 -18.22 -9.83
C VAL A 17 -3.64 -18.45 -10.46
N VAL A 18 -2.64 -17.68 -10.08
CA VAL A 18 -1.26 -17.83 -10.58
C VAL A 18 -0.70 -19.22 -10.21
N PHE A 19 -0.93 -19.69 -8.98
CA PHE A 19 -0.52 -21.03 -8.55
C PHE A 19 -1.16 -22.11 -9.42
N PHE A 20 -2.47 -22.04 -9.65
CA PHE A 20 -3.18 -23.00 -10.49
C PHE A 20 -2.68 -22.97 -11.94
N LEU A 21 -2.53 -21.77 -12.52
CA LEU A 21 -1.98 -21.60 -13.86
C LEU A 21 -0.55 -22.15 -13.98
N THR A 22 0.25 -21.97 -12.92
CA THR A 22 1.62 -22.53 -12.87
C THR A 22 1.61 -24.04 -12.89
N LEU A 23 0.69 -24.68 -12.16
CA LEU A 23 0.55 -26.15 -12.18
C LEU A 23 0.17 -26.65 -13.59
N VAL A 24 -0.81 -26.00 -14.23
CA VAL A 24 -1.22 -26.33 -15.60
C VAL A 24 -0.05 -26.15 -16.57
N TYR A 25 0.70 -25.05 -16.41
CA TYR A 25 1.87 -24.77 -17.25
C TYR A 25 3.00 -25.79 -17.05
N ILE A 26 3.25 -26.24 -15.83
CA ILE A 26 4.25 -27.29 -15.54
C ILE A 26 3.86 -28.61 -16.23
N VAL A 27 2.58 -29.02 -16.14
CA VAL A 27 2.10 -30.22 -16.83
C VAL A 27 2.29 -30.09 -18.33
N TYR A 28 1.92 -28.93 -18.90
CA TYR A 28 2.17 -28.64 -20.33
C TYR A 28 3.65 -28.70 -20.67
N ALA A 29 4.52 -28.11 -19.84
CA ALA A 29 5.97 -28.08 -20.08
C ALA A 29 6.62 -29.47 -20.04
N LEU A 30 6.11 -30.38 -19.23
CA LEU A 30 6.59 -31.76 -19.17
C LEU A 30 6.22 -32.58 -20.43
N VAL A 31 5.13 -32.20 -21.12
CA VAL A 31 4.62 -32.95 -22.29
C VAL A 31 5.07 -32.35 -23.62
N ALA A 32 5.14 -31.04 -23.73
CA ALA A 32 5.21 -30.31 -25.01
C ALA A 32 6.31 -29.25 -25.09
N MET A 33 7.45 -29.38 -24.47
CA MET A 33 8.58 -28.44 -24.54
C MET A 33 8.15 -26.99 -24.88
N PRO A 34 7.88 -26.14 -23.90
CA PRO A 34 7.27 -24.84 -24.13
C PRO A 34 8.20 -23.91 -24.90
N ALA A 35 7.71 -23.36 -26.01
CA ALA A 35 8.36 -22.30 -26.75
C ALA A 35 7.39 -21.16 -26.97
N GLY A 36 7.85 -19.92 -26.88
CA GLY A 36 7.02 -18.73 -27.04
C GLY A 36 6.30 -18.67 -28.41
N GLY A 37 6.89 -19.26 -29.45
CA GLY A 37 6.32 -19.37 -30.81
C GLY A 37 5.28 -20.47 -30.98
N HIS A 38 4.97 -21.28 -29.98
CA HIS A 38 3.96 -22.32 -30.08
C HIS A 38 2.54 -21.72 -29.91
N PRO A 39 1.49 -22.23 -30.56
CA PRO A 39 0.13 -21.68 -30.43
C PRO A 39 -0.34 -21.48 -29.00
N PHE A 40 -0.05 -22.42 -28.12
CA PHE A 40 -0.37 -22.29 -26.69
C PHE A 40 0.43 -21.16 -26.01
N GLY A 41 1.73 -21.04 -26.33
CA GLY A 41 2.55 -19.94 -25.86
C GLY A 41 2.04 -18.58 -26.31
N HIS A 42 1.64 -18.45 -27.60
CA HIS A 42 1.02 -17.23 -28.12
C HIS A 42 -0.30 -16.90 -27.41
N ALA A 43 -1.15 -17.89 -27.16
CA ALA A 43 -2.40 -17.69 -26.41
C ALA A 43 -2.16 -17.12 -25.02
N LEU A 44 -1.16 -17.63 -24.29
CA LEU A 44 -0.77 -17.09 -22.98
C LEU A 44 -0.28 -15.63 -23.09
N GLY A 45 0.52 -15.32 -24.11
CA GLY A 45 0.99 -13.95 -24.37
C GLY A 45 -0.14 -12.98 -24.66
N ILE A 46 -1.08 -13.38 -25.54
CA ILE A 46 -2.26 -12.57 -25.90
C ILE A 46 -3.14 -12.33 -24.67
N LEU A 47 -3.49 -13.38 -23.92
CA LEU A 47 -4.33 -13.24 -22.73
C LEU A 47 -3.64 -12.37 -21.65
N GLY A 48 -2.34 -12.59 -21.43
CA GLY A 48 -1.57 -11.77 -20.49
C GLY A 48 -1.52 -10.30 -20.92
N ALA A 49 -1.24 -10.02 -22.21
CA ALA A 49 -1.23 -8.67 -22.75
C ALA A 49 -2.61 -7.99 -22.66
N LEU A 50 -3.70 -8.70 -22.96
CA LEU A 50 -5.06 -8.17 -22.81
C LEU A 50 -5.40 -7.82 -21.37
N LEU A 51 -5.02 -8.67 -20.40
CA LEU A 51 -5.18 -8.36 -18.98
C LEU A 51 -4.36 -7.14 -18.56
N MET A 52 -3.11 -7.02 -18.99
CA MET A 52 -2.27 -5.86 -18.72
C MET A 52 -2.84 -4.58 -19.35
N LEU A 53 -3.29 -4.62 -20.61
CA LEU A 53 -3.95 -3.51 -21.27
C LEU A 53 -5.24 -3.10 -20.55
N SER A 54 -6.06 -4.06 -20.13
CA SER A 54 -7.28 -3.76 -19.35
C SER A 54 -6.96 -3.03 -18.05
N THR A 55 -5.85 -3.37 -17.41
CA THR A 55 -5.36 -2.69 -16.19
C THR A 55 -5.13 -1.20 -16.44
N GLU A 56 -4.45 -0.85 -17.53
CA GLU A 56 -4.09 0.52 -17.86
C GLU A 56 -5.30 1.31 -18.41
N ILE A 57 -5.97 0.75 -19.43
CA ILE A 57 -7.06 1.45 -20.14
C ILE A 57 -8.23 1.73 -19.21
N ILE A 58 -8.69 0.73 -18.47
CA ILE A 58 -9.89 0.85 -17.63
C ILE A 58 -9.61 1.77 -16.44
N TYR A 59 -8.45 1.64 -15.79
CA TYR A 59 -8.07 2.48 -14.66
C TYR A 59 -7.84 3.94 -15.09
N SER A 60 -7.13 4.17 -16.21
CA SER A 60 -6.84 5.50 -16.74
C SER A 60 -8.08 6.19 -17.31
N ALA A 61 -8.95 5.45 -18.00
CA ALA A 61 -10.21 5.97 -18.52
C ALA A 61 -11.11 6.49 -17.40
N ARG A 62 -11.22 5.74 -16.31
CA ARG A 62 -12.01 6.17 -15.15
C ARG A 62 -11.45 7.43 -14.48
N LYS A 63 -10.12 7.54 -14.38
CA LYS A 63 -9.47 8.71 -13.75
C LYS A 63 -9.64 9.98 -14.60
N ARG A 64 -9.71 9.85 -15.94
CA ARG A 64 -9.80 10.99 -16.87
C ARG A 64 -11.22 11.30 -17.32
N TRP A 65 -12.09 10.30 -17.46
CA TRP A 65 -13.44 10.45 -17.98
C TRP A 65 -14.47 10.23 -16.86
N HIS A 66 -15.07 11.33 -16.41
CA HIS A 66 -16.15 11.32 -15.41
C HIS A 66 -17.38 10.51 -15.82
N PHE A 67 -17.47 10.09 -17.10
CA PHE A 67 -18.56 9.30 -17.66
C PHE A 67 -18.59 7.84 -17.14
N PHE A 68 -17.46 7.29 -16.69
CA PHE A 68 -17.35 5.92 -16.17
C PHE A 68 -17.45 5.88 -14.63
N ASN A 69 -18.44 6.56 -14.05
CA ASN A 69 -18.64 6.61 -12.60
C ASN A 69 -19.34 5.35 -12.02
N VAL A 70 -19.19 4.21 -12.69
CA VAL A 70 -19.77 2.92 -12.27
C VAL A 70 -18.86 2.23 -11.25
N GLY A 71 -19.41 1.84 -10.08
CA GLY A 71 -18.73 1.06 -9.04
C GLY A 71 -17.84 1.89 -8.09
N GLN A 72 -17.42 1.26 -7.01
CA GLN A 72 -16.59 1.90 -5.98
C GLN A 72 -15.10 1.96 -6.42
N PRO A 73 -14.34 3.04 -6.08
CA PRO A 73 -12.90 3.14 -6.40
C PRO A 73 -12.07 1.93 -5.93
N ARG A 74 -12.48 1.31 -4.84
CA ARG A 74 -11.86 0.11 -4.28
C ARG A 74 -11.97 -1.10 -5.22
N GLN A 75 -13.11 -1.29 -5.90
CA GLN A 75 -13.31 -2.42 -6.81
C GLN A 75 -12.37 -2.33 -8.01
N TRP A 76 -12.17 -1.12 -8.52
CA TRP A 76 -11.26 -0.86 -9.64
C TRP A 76 -9.80 -1.06 -9.25
N LEU A 77 -9.42 -0.68 -8.03
CA LEU A 77 -8.09 -0.95 -7.52
C LEU A 77 -7.87 -2.46 -7.32
N SER A 78 -8.87 -3.18 -6.81
CA SER A 78 -8.81 -4.63 -6.67
C SER A 78 -8.68 -5.32 -8.03
N PHE A 79 -9.41 -4.85 -9.05
CA PHE A 79 -9.27 -5.30 -10.43
C PHE A 79 -7.88 -5.04 -10.99
N HIS A 80 -7.37 -3.80 -10.82
CA HIS A 80 -6.02 -3.43 -11.24
C HIS A 80 -4.95 -4.34 -10.59
N ILE A 81 -5.06 -4.63 -9.30
CA ILE A 81 -4.12 -5.52 -8.60
C ILE A 81 -4.21 -6.94 -9.14
N PHE A 82 -5.43 -7.46 -9.34
CA PHE A 82 -5.63 -8.81 -9.86
C PHE A 82 -5.03 -8.97 -11.26
N THR A 83 -5.41 -8.11 -12.20
CA THR A 83 -4.93 -8.17 -13.58
C THR A 83 -3.43 -7.84 -13.70
N GLY A 84 -2.93 -6.94 -12.84
CA GLY A 84 -1.52 -6.58 -12.74
C GLY A 84 -0.63 -7.66 -12.10
N ILE A 85 -1.18 -8.73 -11.54
CA ILE A 85 -0.45 -9.92 -11.09
C ILE A 85 -0.62 -11.06 -12.07
N VAL A 86 -1.86 -11.37 -12.47
CA VAL A 86 -2.17 -12.52 -13.34
C VAL A 86 -1.67 -12.29 -14.76
N GLY A 87 -1.82 -11.07 -15.33
CA GLY A 87 -1.34 -10.75 -16.68
C GLY A 87 0.17 -10.98 -16.84
N PRO A 88 1.01 -10.36 -16.00
CA PRO A 88 2.46 -10.61 -16.00
C PRO A 88 2.85 -12.06 -15.79
N ALA A 89 2.13 -12.82 -14.97
CA ALA A 89 2.39 -14.25 -14.79
C ALA A 89 2.16 -15.03 -16.07
N LEU A 90 1.08 -14.74 -16.82
CA LEU A 90 0.82 -15.35 -18.12
C LEU A 90 1.89 -14.96 -19.17
N VAL A 91 2.31 -13.68 -19.18
CA VAL A 91 3.38 -13.23 -20.07
C VAL A 91 4.70 -13.91 -19.70
N LEU A 92 5.02 -14.13 -18.43
CA LEU A 92 6.19 -14.88 -18.00
C LEU A 92 6.16 -16.32 -18.53
N MET A 93 5.01 -16.99 -18.44
CA MET A 93 4.82 -18.34 -19.00
C MET A 93 4.95 -18.34 -20.54
N HIS A 94 4.44 -17.29 -21.21
CA HIS A 94 4.61 -17.11 -22.66
C HIS A 94 6.09 -17.08 -23.08
N THR A 95 6.97 -16.47 -22.29
CA THR A 95 8.41 -16.37 -22.66
C THR A 95 9.12 -17.72 -22.66
N GLY A 96 8.54 -18.77 -22.07
CA GLY A 96 9.25 -20.03 -21.82
C GLY A 96 10.53 -19.85 -21.01
N LEU A 97 10.62 -18.77 -20.21
CA LEU A 97 11.81 -18.33 -19.45
C LEU A 97 13.03 -17.95 -20.33
N VAL A 98 12.80 -17.65 -21.60
CA VAL A 98 13.85 -17.17 -22.52
C VAL A 98 13.74 -15.64 -22.64
N PHE A 99 14.75 -14.93 -22.15
CA PHE A 99 14.78 -13.47 -22.11
C PHE A 99 15.86 -12.94 -23.08
N ARG A 100 15.49 -12.66 -24.32
CA ARG A 100 16.42 -12.15 -25.34
C ARG A 100 15.84 -10.96 -26.09
N GLY A 101 16.69 -10.05 -26.54
CA GLY A 101 16.31 -8.90 -27.35
C GLY A 101 15.20 -8.05 -26.72
N LEU A 102 14.27 -7.56 -27.56
CA LEU A 102 13.16 -6.71 -27.16
C LEU A 102 12.22 -7.40 -26.17
N ALA A 103 11.97 -8.71 -26.34
CA ALA A 103 11.15 -9.49 -25.41
C ALA A 103 11.73 -9.51 -23.99
N GLY A 104 13.06 -9.65 -23.87
CA GLY A 104 13.74 -9.58 -22.57
C GLY A 104 13.63 -8.21 -21.90
N VAL A 105 13.77 -7.13 -22.68
CA VAL A 105 13.56 -5.75 -22.17
C VAL A 105 12.14 -5.53 -21.70
N THR A 106 11.16 -5.95 -22.47
CA THR A 106 9.73 -5.85 -22.11
C THR A 106 9.43 -6.63 -20.82
N MET A 107 10.00 -7.83 -20.69
CA MET A 107 9.85 -8.62 -19.46
C MET A 107 10.51 -7.98 -18.25
N LEU A 108 11.70 -7.40 -18.40
CA LEU A 108 12.37 -6.65 -17.32
C LEU A 108 11.49 -5.47 -16.86
N LEU A 109 10.97 -4.69 -17.79
CA LEU A 109 10.04 -3.59 -17.48
C LEU A 109 8.78 -4.10 -16.77
N THR A 110 8.23 -5.23 -17.20
CA THR A 110 7.08 -5.88 -16.55
C THR A 110 7.38 -6.20 -15.08
N LEU A 111 8.54 -6.81 -14.80
CA LEU A 111 8.95 -7.14 -13.44
C LEU A 111 9.14 -5.88 -12.59
N LEU A 112 9.73 -4.82 -13.14
CA LEU A 112 9.91 -3.54 -12.44
C LEU A 112 8.56 -2.89 -12.12
N VAL A 113 7.61 -2.88 -13.05
CA VAL A 113 6.25 -2.34 -12.84
C VAL A 113 5.53 -3.14 -11.76
N VAL A 114 5.57 -4.48 -11.81
CA VAL A 114 4.97 -5.35 -10.80
C VAL A 114 5.58 -5.11 -9.42
N ALA A 115 6.90 -5.06 -9.32
CA ALA A 115 7.60 -4.79 -8.06
C ALA A 115 7.21 -3.42 -7.48
N SER A 116 7.16 -2.38 -8.33
CA SER A 116 6.71 -1.05 -7.93
C SER A 116 5.23 -1.05 -7.52
N GLY A 117 4.38 -1.88 -8.14
CA GLY A 117 2.98 -2.06 -7.77
C GLY A 117 2.81 -2.63 -6.36
N PHE A 118 3.62 -3.62 -5.98
CA PHE A 118 3.65 -4.14 -4.60
C PHE A 118 4.09 -3.08 -3.60
N LEU A 119 5.09 -2.25 -3.95
CA LEU A 119 5.51 -1.13 -3.12
C LEU A 119 4.38 -0.12 -2.93
N GLY A 120 3.71 0.28 -4.02
CA GLY A 120 2.57 1.18 -3.96
C GLY A 120 1.42 0.63 -3.12
N ARG A 121 1.12 -0.66 -3.24
CA ARG A 121 0.13 -1.33 -2.39
C ARG A 121 0.53 -1.28 -0.91
N TYR A 122 1.80 -1.54 -0.58
CA TYR A 122 2.28 -1.46 0.79
C TYR A 122 2.06 -0.05 1.37
N ILE A 123 2.46 0.99 0.63
CA ILE A 123 2.24 2.39 1.01
C ILE A 123 0.73 2.67 1.16
N TYR A 124 -0.09 2.23 0.20
CA TYR A 124 -1.54 2.42 0.23
C TYR A 124 -2.21 1.78 1.45
N THR A 125 -1.74 0.62 1.92
CA THR A 125 -2.28 -0.04 3.13
C THR A 125 -1.90 0.68 4.42
N ALA A 126 -0.88 1.54 4.40
CA ALA A 126 -0.49 2.34 5.56
C ALA A 126 -1.40 3.58 5.78
N VAL A 127 -2.24 3.97 4.79
CA VAL A 127 -3.19 5.09 4.93
C VAL A 127 -4.26 4.76 5.96
N PRO A 128 -4.45 5.58 7.01
CA PRO A 128 -5.55 5.44 7.95
C PRO A 128 -6.92 5.59 7.24
N ARG A 129 -7.84 4.66 7.50
CA ARG A 129 -9.20 4.68 6.93
C ARG A 129 -10.25 4.46 7.99
N THR A 130 -11.45 4.99 7.73
CA THR A 130 -12.65 4.70 8.52
C THR A 130 -13.14 3.27 8.28
N VAL A 131 -14.07 2.79 9.12
CA VAL A 131 -14.76 1.48 8.95
C VAL A 131 -15.42 1.36 7.56
N ALA A 132 -15.88 2.50 6.99
CA ALA A 132 -16.46 2.56 5.64
C ALA A 132 -15.41 2.53 4.51
N GLY A 133 -14.12 2.45 4.83
CA GLY A 133 -13.04 2.44 3.84
C GLY A 133 -12.71 3.81 3.24
N ILE A 134 -13.27 4.89 3.79
CA ILE A 134 -13.01 6.28 3.39
C ILE A 134 -11.72 6.75 4.08
N GLU A 135 -10.86 7.44 3.35
CA GLU A 135 -9.67 8.06 3.92
C GLU A 135 -10.09 9.06 5.02
N VAL A 136 -9.44 8.98 6.18
CA VAL A 136 -9.77 9.87 7.29
C VAL A 136 -9.36 11.29 6.93
N ASP A 137 -10.28 12.24 7.05
CA ASP A 137 -9.98 13.64 6.80
C ASP A 137 -8.99 14.17 7.85
N ARG A 138 -7.91 14.78 7.36
CA ARG A 138 -6.87 15.39 8.18
C ARG A 138 -7.44 16.44 9.14
N ARG A 139 -8.36 17.29 8.66
CA ARG A 139 -9.00 18.33 9.50
C ARG A 139 -9.79 17.72 10.65
N ALA A 140 -10.50 16.62 10.41
CA ALA A 140 -11.22 15.91 11.45
C ALA A 140 -10.29 15.28 12.49
N LEU A 141 -9.12 14.79 12.08
CA LEU A 141 -8.11 14.28 13.01
C LEU A 141 -7.47 15.40 13.82
N GLU A 142 -7.14 16.52 13.20
CA GLU A 142 -6.58 17.70 13.85
C GLU A 142 -7.55 18.29 14.87
N ALA A 143 -8.84 18.39 14.53
CA ALA A 143 -9.89 18.85 15.45
C ALA A 143 -9.99 17.93 16.68
N ARG A 144 -10.03 16.61 16.48
CA ARG A 144 -10.03 15.63 17.58
C ARG A 144 -8.76 15.69 18.44
N ALA A 145 -7.61 15.94 17.81
CA ALA A 145 -6.36 16.09 18.56
C ALA A 145 -6.34 17.35 19.41
N ALA A 146 -6.91 18.45 18.91
CA ALA A 146 -7.08 19.69 19.65
C ALA A 146 -8.04 19.52 20.86
N GLU A 147 -9.19 18.88 20.64
CA GLU A 147 -10.17 18.57 21.69
C GLU A 147 -9.52 17.70 22.80
N GLN A 148 -8.76 16.68 22.44
CA GLN A 148 -8.07 15.84 23.43
C GLN A 148 -6.92 16.55 24.16
N ARG A 149 -6.25 17.50 23.53
CA ARG A 149 -5.27 18.35 24.21
C ARG A 149 -5.93 19.20 25.28
N GLU A 150 -7.07 19.78 24.96
CA GLU A 150 -7.84 20.58 25.90
C GLU A 150 -8.38 19.71 27.06
N GLU A 151 -8.88 18.51 26.78
CA GLU A 151 -9.29 17.53 27.80
C GLU A 151 -8.13 17.19 28.75
N LEU A 152 -6.93 16.93 28.22
CA LEU A 152 -5.73 16.66 29.00
C LEU A 152 -5.29 17.86 29.85
N ASN A 153 -5.34 19.05 29.28
CA ASN A 153 -4.99 20.28 29.97
C ASN A 153 -5.95 20.53 31.15
N THR A 154 -7.25 20.46 30.89
CA THR A 154 -8.30 20.61 31.90
C THR A 154 -8.17 19.55 32.99
N TRP A 155 -7.92 18.29 32.61
CA TRP A 155 -7.70 17.18 33.56
C TRP A 155 -6.48 17.40 34.44
N SER A 156 -5.42 18.05 33.94
CA SER A 156 -4.20 18.33 34.69
C SER A 156 -4.35 19.44 35.74
N ILE A 157 -5.35 20.30 35.60
CA ILE A 157 -5.63 21.40 36.57
C ILE A 157 -5.94 20.81 37.95
N GLY A 158 -5.26 21.30 38.99
CA GLY A 158 -5.45 20.82 40.36
C GLY A 158 -4.74 19.50 40.70
N LYS A 159 -3.92 18.97 39.79
CA LYS A 159 -3.03 17.82 40.07
C LYS A 159 -1.68 18.28 40.59
N SER A 160 -0.86 17.31 41.06
CA SER A 160 0.49 17.63 41.57
C SER A 160 1.37 18.23 40.46
N ASN A 161 2.35 19.06 40.85
CA ASN A 161 3.28 19.69 39.90
C ASN A 161 4.01 18.67 39.03
N ARG A 162 4.29 17.47 39.55
CA ARG A 162 4.91 16.36 38.79
C ARG A 162 4.01 15.85 37.70
N VAL A 163 2.71 15.73 37.95
CA VAL A 163 1.71 15.29 36.93
C VAL A 163 1.56 16.36 35.87
N GLN A 164 1.46 17.64 36.25
CA GLN A 164 1.38 18.74 35.29
C GLN A 164 2.61 18.81 34.37
N GLU A 165 3.81 18.65 34.96
CA GLU A 165 5.05 18.63 34.18
C GLU A 165 5.13 17.42 33.23
N LEU A 166 4.68 16.23 33.67
CA LEU A 166 4.58 15.06 32.81
C LEU A 166 3.65 15.31 31.61
N VAL A 167 2.46 15.85 31.85
CA VAL A 167 1.49 16.17 30.81
C VAL A 167 2.08 17.19 29.83
N ARG A 168 2.70 18.25 30.32
CA ARG A 168 3.35 19.29 29.52
C ARG A 168 4.45 18.71 28.63
N ARG A 169 5.32 17.88 29.21
CA ARG A 169 6.41 17.22 28.50
C ARG A 169 5.89 16.28 27.41
N GLU A 170 4.86 15.49 27.70
CA GLU A 170 4.26 14.57 26.72
C GLU A 170 3.54 15.31 25.59
N MET A 171 2.90 16.44 25.88
CA MET A 171 2.31 17.31 24.88
C MET A 171 3.37 17.91 23.94
N ALA A 172 4.51 18.34 24.47
CA ALA A 172 5.62 18.87 23.69
C ALA A 172 6.19 17.81 22.74
N LEU A 173 6.45 16.58 23.25
CA LEU A 173 6.94 15.46 22.44
C LEU A 173 5.98 15.10 21.30
N THR A 174 4.68 15.10 21.53
CA THR A 174 3.69 14.81 20.48
C THR A 174 3.58 15.92 19.43
N THR A 175 4.08 17.11 19.71
CA THR A 175 4.13 18.21 18.74
C THR A 175 5.39 18.12 17.88
N GLU A 176 6.54 17.73 18.45
CA GLU A 176 7.79 17.49 17.70
C GLU A 176 7.71 16.25 16.79
N GLU A 177 6.99 15.20 17.21
CA GLU A 177 6.74 14.01 16.37
C GLU A 177 5.84 14.27 15.15
N ALA A 178 5.36 15.48 14.94
CA ALA A 178 4.52 15.84 13.79
C ALA A 178 5.26 15.72 12.44
N ASP A 179 6.60 15.64 12.45
CA ASP A 179 7.45 15.58 11.25
C ASP A 179 8.08 14.18 11.06
N LEU A 180 7.22 13.16 10.92
CA LEU A 180 7.68 11.81 10.60
C LEU A 180 8.28 11.73 9.20
N SER A 181 9.51 11.20 9.12
CA SER A 181 10.11 10.90 7.81
C SER A 181 9.38 9.73 7.14
N PRO A 182 9.39 9.65 5.80
CA PRO A 182 8.83 8.51 5.08
C PRO A 182 9.37 7.15 5.55
N LEU A 183 10.63 7.09 6.00
CA LEU A 183 11.27 5.86 6.51
C LEU A 183 10.70 5.43 7.86
N ASP A 184 10.25 6.36 8.71
CA ASP A 184 9.66 6.06 10.01
C ASP A 184 8.32 5.32 9.87
N VAL A 185 7.60 5.56 8.77
CA VAL A 185 6.37 4.82 8.45
C VAL A 185 6.67 3.34 8.17
N LEU A 186 7.80 3.04 7.54
CA LEU A 186 8.22 1.67 7.23
C LEU A 186 8.69 0.91 8.48
N THR A 187 9.34 1.60 9.42
CA THR A 187 9.88 1.02 10.67
C THR A 187 8.93 1.11 11.86
N ARG A 188 7.70 1.55 11.66
CA ARG A 188 6.68 1.87 12.66
C ARG A 188 6.50 0.81 13.77
N ARG A 189 6.57 -0.47 13.42
CA ARG A 189 6.38 -1.58 14.39
C ARG A 189 7.42 -1.59 15.51
N PHE A 190 8.65 -1.19 15.23
CA PHE A 190 9.73 -1.14 16.22
C PHE A 190 9.65 0.13 17.11
N GLY A 191 9.20 1.26 16.53
CA GLY A 191 9.00 2.52 17.27
C GLY A 191 7.94 2.40 18.37
N GLU A 192 6.80 1.79 18.06
CA GLU A 192 5.68 1.63 19.00
C GLU A 192 6.05 0.84 20.28
N TRP A 193 6.91 -0.16 20.16
CA TRP A 193 7.34 -0.96 21.30
C TRP A 193 8.28 -0.18 22.25
N ARG A 194 9.21 0.61 21.68
CA ARG A 194 10.18 1.42 22.46
C ARG A 194 9.47 2.52 23.25
N GLU A 195 8.48 3.17 22.66
CA GLU A 195 7.69 4.22 23.31
C GLU A 195 6.79 3.69 24.43
N ARG A 196 6.15 2.53 24.25
CA ARG A 196 5.36 1.90 25.31
C ARG A 196 6.21 1.66 26.56
N ARG A 197 7.46 1.24 26.39
CA ARG A 197 8.39 1.04 27.54
C ARG A 197 8.73 2.36 28.22
N ARG A 198 8.98 3.44 27.48
CA ARG A 198 9.29 4.75 28.07
C ARG A 198 8.13 5.30 28.89
N LEU A 199 6.91 5.26 28.35
CA LEU A 199 5.72 5.76 29.06
C LEU A 199 5.48 4.98 30.35
N HIS A 200 5.55 3.64 30.30
CA HIS A 200 5.41 2.80 31.50
C HIS A 200 6.47 3.08 32.57
N SER A 201 7.71 3.37 32.19
CA SER A 201 8.75 3.71 33.17
C SER A 201 8.50 5.06 33.83
N SER A 202 8.04 6.06 33.09
CA SER A 202 7.72 7.39 33.61
C SER A 202 6.53 7.37 34.60
N ILE A 203 5.48 6.58 34.26
CA ILE A 203 4.30 6.44 35.13
C ILE A 203 4.61 5.68 36.43
N ARG A 204 5.51 4.68 36.38
CA ARG A 204 5.90 3.91 37.58
C ARG A 204 6.68 4.73 38.63
N GLN A 205 7.25 5.86 38.24
CA GLN A 205 7.99 6.76 39.12
C GLN A 205 7.10 7.71 39.94
N LEU A 206 5.77 7.72 39.65
CA LEU A 206 4.81 8.55 40.37
C LEU A 206 4.31 7.85 41.65
N GLU A 207 4.02 8.64 42.68
CA GLU A 207 3.64 8.14 44.01
C GLU A 207 2.39 7.26 44.01
N ARG A 208 2.38 6.23 44.89
CA ARG A 208 1.29 5.23 44.98
C ARG A 208 -0.10 5.82 45.25
N THR A 209 -0.18 7.00 45.88
CA THR A 209 -1.42 7.69 46.23
C THR A 209 -2.19 8.20 44.99
N GLU A 210 -1.54 8.36 43.86
CA GLU A 210 -2.14 8.83 42.61
C GLU A 210 -2.42 7.71 41.59
N GLN A 211 -2.14 6.45 41.95
CA GLN A 211 -2.21 5.32 40.99
C GLN A 211 -3.58 5.11 40.35
N ALA A 212 -4.69 5.34 41.06
CA ALA A 212 -6.03 5.22 40.49
C ALA A 212 -6.29 6.28 39.38
N LYS A 213 -5.74 7.50 39.57
CA LYS A 213 -5.84 8.57 38.57
C LYS A 213 -4.84 8.42 37.42
N MET A 214 -3.79 7.62 37.63
CA MET A 214 -2.77 7.32 36.61
C MET A 214 -3.29 6.44 35.46
N ALA A 215 -4.24 5.54 35.73
CA ALA A 215 -4.85 4.74 34.67
C ALA A 215 -5.62 5.60 33.66
N GLU A 216 -6.30 6.62 34.14
CA GLU A 216 -7.00 7.60 33.31
C GLU A 216 -6.02 8.45 32.50
N LEU A 217 -4.96 8.96 33.14
CA LEU A 217 -3.89 9.69 32.47
C LEU A 217 -3.23 8.85 31.36
N ASP A 218 -2.87 7.60 31.65
CA ASP A 218 -2.29 6.69 30.67
C ASP A 218 -3.22 6.51 29.46
N GLN A 219 -4.53 6.39 29.70
CA GLN A 219 -5.52 6.26 28.61
C GLN A 219 -5.61 7.55 27.76
N LEU A 220 -5.65 8.74 28.38
CA LEU A 220 -5.69 10.02 27.68
C LEU A 220 -4.41 10.26 26.87
N LEU A 221 -3.23 10.01 27.44
CA LEU A 221 -1.94 10.14 26.77
C LEU A 221 -1.81 9.17 25.60
N ARG A 222 -2.28 7.93 25.74
CA ARG A 222 -2.29 6.95 24.63
C ARG A 222 -3.22 7.39 23.50
N ARG A 223 -4.38 7.97 23.81
CA ARG A 223 -5.28 8.52 22.79
C ARG A 223 -4.62 9.66 22.04
N GLN A 224 -4.05 10.63 22.78
CA GLN A 224 -3.33 11.78 22.21
C GLN A 224 -2.22 11.33 21.25
N ARG A 225 -1.34 10.45 21.69
CA ARG A 225 -0.24 9.94 20.86
C ARG A 225 -0.75 9.17 19.65
N ARG A 226 -1.86 8.43 19.78
CA ARG A 226 -2.46 7.72 18.63
C ARG A 226 -2.92 8.70 17.56
N LEU A 227 -3.60 9.80 17.95
CA LEU A 227 -4.05 10.82 17.01
C LEU A 227 -2.90 11.56 16.35
N ALA A 228 -1.91 12.01 17.12
CA ALA A 228 -0.72 12.68 16.60
C ALA A 228 -0.02 11.81 15.55
N ARG A 229 0.16 10.51 15.81
CA ARG A 229 0.73 9.57 14.85
C ARG A 229 -0.14 9.32 13.62
N GLN A 230 -1.46 9.34 13.77
CA GLN A 230 -2.34 9.22 12.60
C GLN A 230 -2.20 10.43 11.68
N ILE A 231 -2.09 11.64 12.24
CA ILE A 231 -1.91 12.88 11.47
C ILE A 231 -0.58 12.87 10.71
N SER A 232 0.53 12.64 11.41
CA SER A 232 1.87 12.64 10.81
C SER A 232 2.05 11.49 9.79
N SER A 233 1.54 10.28 10.10
CA SER A 233 1.58 9.18 9.15
C SER A 233 0.77 9.44 7.88
N LEU A 234 -0.34 10.16 7.97
CA LEU A 234 -1.16 10.50 6.81
C LEU A 234 -0.40 11.42 5.83
N GLN A 235 0.31 12.43 6.36
CA GLN A 235 1.10 13.34 5.53
C GLN A 235 2.27 12.61 4.86
N ALA A 236 3.04 11.83 5.61
CA ALA A 236 4.17 11.06 5.08
C ALA A 236 3.72 10.06 4.02
N VAL A 237 2.62 9.33 4.25
CA VAL A 237 2.08 8.38 3.28
C VAL A 237 1.60 9.07 2.01
N ARG A 238 0.94 10.23 2.10
CA ARG A 238 0.53 11.00 0.92
C ARG A 238 1.74 11.44 0.08
N GLN A 239 2.81 11.87 0.73
CA GLN A 239 4.07 12.24 0.06
C GLN A 239 4.71 11.02 -0.63
N MET A 240 4.80 9.89 0.06
CA MET A 240 5.30 8.63 -0.52
C MET A 240 4.47 8.16 -1.72
N MET A 241 3.14 8.27 -1.63
CA MET A 241 2.24 7.97 -2.76
C MET A 241 2.48 8.90 -3.94
N GLY A 242 2.75 10.20 -3.70
CA GLY A 242 3.12 11.15 -4.75
C GLY A 242 4.40 10.71 -5.47
N TRP A 243 5.47 10.43 -4.75
CA TRP A 243 6.73 9.96 -5.32
C TRP A 243 6.59 8.62 -6.04
N TRP A 244 5.84 7.70 -5.46
CA TRP A 244 5.57 6.41 -6.10
C TRP A 244 4.83 6.58 -7.43
N HIS A 245 3.80 7.42 -7.51
CA HIS A 245 3.09 7.71 -8.77
C HIS A 245 4.03 8.29 -9.84
N THR A 246 4.95 9.18 -9.44
CA THR A 246 5.93 9.82 -10.34
C THR A 246 6.87 8.80 -10.98
N LEU A 247 7.10 7.65 -10.34
CA LEU A 247 7.93 6.56 -10.89
C LEU A 247 7.09 5.48 -11.56
N HIS A 248 5.99 5.04 -10.93
CA HIS A 248 5.18 3.91 -11.41
C HIS A 248 4.49 4.20 -12.75
N VAL A 249 3.93 5.41 -12.91
CA VAL A 249 3.18 5.77 -14.14
C VAL A 249 4.10 5.83 -15.37
N PRO A 250 5.25 6.52 -15.37
CA PRO A 250 6.17 6.49 -16.51
C PRO A 250 6.71 5.09 -16.82
N LEU A 251 7.02 4.28 -15.80
CA LEU A 251 7.44 2.89 -15.99
C LEU A 251 6.34 2.08 -16.70
N GLY A 252 5.08 2.25 -16.30
CA GLY A 252 3.93 1.64 -16.95
C GLY A 252 3.81 2.06 -18.42
N LEU A 253 3.87 3.35 -18.72
CA LEU A 253 3.83 3.88 -20.08
C LEU A 253 4.97 3.32 -20.96
N THR A 254 6.19 3.29 -20.42
CA THR A 254 7.36 2.71 -21.12
C THR A 254 7.16 1.22 -21.39
N LEU A 255 6.62 0.47 -20.41
CA LEU A 255 6.27 -0.94 -20.59
C LEU A 255 5.26 -1.14 -21.73
N PHE A 256 4.16 -0.36 -21.76
CA PHE A 256 3.15 -0.51 -22.78
C PHE A 256 3.67 -0.12 -24.17
N SER A 257 4.52 0.89 -24.26
CA SER A 257 5.20 1.25 -25.50
C SER A 257 6.11 0.12 -25.98
N ALA A 258 6.93 -0.46 -25.10
CA ALA A 258 7.81 -1.59 -25.42
C ALA A 258 7.00 -2.85 -25.81
N MET A 259 5.90 -3.13 -25.10
CA MET A 259 4.99 -4.25 -25.40
C MET A 259 4.33 -4.06 -26.78
N PHE A 260 3.87 -2.86 -27.12
CA PHE A 260 3.30 -2.58 -28.44
C PHE A 260 4.32 -2.81 -29.55
N ILE A 261 5.54 -2.28 -29.39
CA ILE A 261 6.62 -2.48 -30.38
C ILE A 261 6.95 -3.98 -30.48
N HIS A 262 7.00 -4.72 -29.36
CA HIS A 262 7.25 -6.14 -29.34
C HIS A 262 6.18 -6.92 -30.11
N ILE A 263 4.89 -6.61 -29.91
CA ILE A 263 3.77 -7.24 -30.62
C ILE A 263 3.86 -6.98 -32.12
N VAL A 264 4.06 -5.71 -32.53
CA VAL A 264 4.21 -5.34 -33.96
C VAL A 264 5.41 -6.06 -34.58
N ALA A 265 6.56 -6.07 -33.91
CA ALA A 265 7.75 -6.76 -34.39
C ALA A 265 7.51 -8.28 -34.48
N SER A 266 6.84 -8.89 -33.51
CA SER A 266 6.50 -10.31 -33.53
C SER A 266 5.61 -10.66 -34.74
N ILE A 267 4.57 -9.88 -35.01
CA ILE A 267 3.68 -10.09 -36.18
C ILE A 267 4.47 -9.91 -37.49
N TYR A 268 5.31 -8.89 -37.60
CA TYR A 268 6.05 -8.59 -38.81
C TYR A 268 7.11 -9.65 -39.14
N TYR A 269 7.87 -10.11 -38.14
CA TYR A 269 8.97 -11.07 -38.36
C TYR A 269 8.56 -12.54 -38.29
N SER A 270 7.42 -12.88 -37.63
CA SER A 270 6.95 -14.27 -37.54
C SER A 270 6.12 -14.69 -38.74
N GLY A 271 5.74 -13.77 -39.61
CA GLY A 271 4.98 -14.09 -40.83
C GLY A 271 3.58 -14.62 -40.58
N ILE A 272 2.96 -14.25 -39.42
CA ILE A 272 1.58 -14.61 -39.07
C ILE A 272 0.65 -13.60 -39.70
#